data_0c806409031991e33e230c46eaca4cd4
#
_entry.id   0c806409031991e33e230c46eaca4cd4
#
_cell.length_a   1.000
_cell.length_b   1.000
_cell.length_c   1.000
_cell.angle_alpha   90.00
_cell.angle_beta   90.00
_cell.angle_gamma   90.00
#
_symmetry.space_group_name_H-M   'P 1'
#
loop_
_entity.id
_entity.type
_entity.pdbx_description
1 polymer ?
#
loop_
_entity_poly.entity_id
_entity_poly.type
_entity_poly.pdbx_seq_one_letter_code
_entity_poly.pdbx_strand_id
1 'polypeptide(L)'
;MALGVTAGFAVPALAQEECLDRRQIQQKIDSGEVVQVSEAMARSGVDGKLISSTVELCQIDGGWQWRVSVMDAAGESQVVTLPAQ
;
A
#
# COMPACT_ATOMS: atom_id res chain seq x y z
N MET A 1 -31.87 10.08 20.30
CA MET A 1 -31.46 9.64 20.08
C MET A 1 -30.57 9.53 19.24
N ALA A 2 -30.46 9.59 18.67
CA ALA A 2 -29.70 9.69 17.70
C ALA A 2 -28.45 9.16 17.92
N LEU A 3 -28.30 8.91 18.63
CA LEU A 3 -27.36 8.47 18.90
C LEU A 3 -26.65 7.54 18.31
N GLY A 4 -26.96 6.71 18.37
CA GLY A 4 -26.25 5.64 17.90
C GLY A 4 -25.61 5.86 16.67
N VAL A 5 -26.14 6.53 16.11
CA VAL A 5 -25.71 6.85 14.94
C VAL A 5 -24.32 7.13 14.90
N THR A 6 -23.89 7.80 15.72
CA THR A 6 -22.64 8.17 15.73
C THR A 6 -21.72 7.13 15.63
N ALA A 7 -21.87 6.22 16.32
CA ALA A 7 -20.99 5.18 16.39
C ALA A 7 -20.59 4.70 15.04
N GLY A 8 -21.47 4.60 14.28
CA GLY A 8 -21.20 4.01 13.02
C GLY A 8 -20.06 4.58 12.27
N PHE A 9 -19.73 5.73 12.59
CA PHE A 9 -18.76 6.27 11.79
C PHE A 9 -17.44 5.94 12.06
N ALA A 10 -17.04 5.96 13.11
CA ALA A 10 -15.70 5.76 13.44
C ALA A 10 -15.20 4.47 12.87
N VAL A 11 -15.96 3.51 12.94
CA VAL A 11 -15.56 2.21 12.49
C VAL A 11 -15.29 2.08 11.03
N PRO A 12 -16.12 2.56 10.21
CA PRO A 12 -15.92 2.41 8.79
C PRO A 12 -14.58 2.94 8.32
N ALA A 13 -14.10 3.91 8.97
CA ALA A 13 -12.84 4.48 8.58
C ALA A 13 -11.73 3.46 8.62
N LEU A 14 -11.79 2.55 9.55
CA LEU A 14 -10.75 1.56 9.66
C LEU A 14 -10.89 0.50 8.61
N ALA A 15 -12.09 0.21 8.24
CA ALA A 15 -12.32 -0.85 7.30
C ALA A 15 -11.97 -0.46 5.87
N GLN A 16 -11.59 0.75 5.65
CA GLN A 16 -11.34 1.17 4.29
C GLN A 16 -9.97 0.83 3.76
N GLU A 17 -9.09 0.36 4.60
CA GLU A 17 -7.81 -0.04 4.13
C GLU A 17 -7.91 -1.52 3.79
N GLU A 18 -7.78 -1.84 2.52
CA GLU A 18 -7.92 -3.18 2.05
C GLU A 18 -6.69 -3.59 1.28
N CYS A 19 -6.06 -4.67 1.67
CA CYS A 19 -4.84 -5.14 1.04
C CYS A 19 -5.09 -6.45 0.31
N LEU A 20 -4.42 -6.62 -0.81
CA LEU A 20 -4.62 -7.77 -1.68
C LEU A 20 -3.61 -8.87 -1.39
N ASP A 21 -3.96 -10.11 -1.75
CA ASP A 21 -3.02 -11.20 -1.64
C ASP A 21 -2.13 -11.21 -2.88
N ARG A 22 -1.16 -12.12 -2.89
CA ARG A 22 -0.17 -12.15 -3.97
C ARG A 22 -0.79 -12.38 -5.34
N ARG A 23 -1.77 -13.24 -5.43
CA ARG A 23 -2.42 -13.51 -6.71
C ARG A 23 -3.16 -12.29 -7.23
N GLN A 24 -3.87 -11.62 -6.34
CA GLN A 24 -4.62 -10.43 -6.73
C GLN A 24 -3.68 -9.31 -7.14
N ILE A 25 -2.53 -9.19 -6.47
CA ILE A 25 -1.54 -8.19 -6.82
C ILE A 25 -1.05 -8.45 -8.25
N GLN A 26 -0.74 -9.71 -8.56
CA GLN A 26 -0.25 -10.04 -9.88
C GLN A 26 -1.28 -9.71 -10.95
N GLN A 27 -2.55 -9.96 -10.66
CA GLN A 27 -3.61 -9.65 -11.61
C GLN A 27 -3.70 -8.15 -11.86
N LYS A 28 -3.51 -7.33 -10.84
CA LYS A 28 -3.55 -5.89 -11.01
C LYS A 28 -2.38 -5.39 -11.86
N ILE A 29 -1.22 -5.96 -11.67
CA ILE A 29 -0.06 -5.60 -12.46
C ILE A 29 -0.29 -6.01 -13.92
N ASP A 30 -0.76 -7.22 -14.14
CA ASP A 30 -0.97 -7.73 -15.49
C ASP A 30 -2.02 -6.95 -16.25
N SER A 31 -3.03 -6.46 -15.56
CA SER A 31 -4.09 -5.69 -16.20
C SER A 31 -3.70 -4.23 -16.44
N GLY A 32 -2.57 -3.81 -15.90
CA GLY A 32 -2.14 -2.43 -16.07
C GLY A 32 -2.78 -1.44 -15.09
N GLU A 33 -3.53 -1.93 -14.12
CA GLU A 33 -4.15 -1.03 -13.15
C GLU A 33 -3.15 -0.42 -12.21
N VAL A 34 -2.07 -1.13 -11.91
CA VAL A 34 -1.02 -0.62 -11.03
C VAL A 34 0.33 -0.88 -11.68
N VAL A 35 1.31 -0.07 -11.30
CA VAL A 35 2.67 -0.25 -11.78
C VAL A 35 3.42 -1.14 -10.80
N GLN A 36 4.52 -1.71 -11.24
CA GLN A 36 5.32 -2.57 -10.38
C GLN A 36 6.00 -1.75 -9.29
N VAL A 37 6.36 -2.41 -8.19
CA VAL A 37 6.98 -1.74 -7.06
C VAL A 37 8.24 -0.99 -7.46
N SER A 38 9.08 -1.59 -8.29
CA SER A 38 10.32 -0.93 -8.69
C SER A 38 10.06 0.38 -9.42
N GLU A 39 9.01 0.39 -10.23
CA GLU A 39 8.66 1.60 -10.95
C GLU A 39 8.07 2.64 -9.99
N ALA A 40 7.26 2.22 -9.04
CA ALA A 40 6.70 3.12 -8.04
C ALA A 40 7.80 3.74 -7.20
N MET A 41 8.81 2.97 -6.83
CA MET A 41 9.95 3.48 -6.08
C MET A 41 10.71 4.52 -6.90
N ALA A 42 10.93 4.24 -8.16
CA ALA A 42 11.65 5.17 -9.04
C ALA A 42 10.89 6.47 -9.19
N ARG A 43 9.58 6.40 -9.36
CA ARG A 43 8.76 7.60 -9.51
C ARG A 43 8.76 8.46 -8.26
N SER A 44 8.84 7.82 -7.11
CA SER A 44 8.78 8.52 -5.83
C SER A 44 10.15 8.92 -5.30
N GLY A 45 11.21 8.56 -6.01
CA GLY A 45 12.56 8.90 -5.57
C GLY A 45 13.00 8.12 -4.34
N VAL A 46 12.46 6.94 -4.14
CA VAL A 46 12.80 6.12 -2.98
C VAL A 46 13.97 5.21 -3.34
N ASP A 47 15.05 5.33 -2.57
CA ASP A 47 16.22 4.49 -2.76
C ASP A 47 16.28 3.49 -1.62
N GLY A 48 17.05 2.45 -1.80
CA GLY A 48 17.23 1.43 -0.77
C GLY A 48 16.91 0.07 -1.32
N LYS A 49 17.13 -0.93 -0.49
CA LYS A 49 16.92 -2.30 -0.91
C LYS A 49 15.54 -2.75 -0.48
N LEU A 50 14.75 -3.17 -1.45
CA LEU A 50 13.41 -3.64 -1.17
C LEU A 50 13.44 -4.97 -0.41
N ILE A 51 12.65 -5.06 0.65
CA ILE A 51 12.49 -6.29 1.37
C ILE A 51 11.21 -6.94 0.83
N SER A 52 11.38 -7.87 -0.11
CA SER A 52 10.25 -8.37 -0.86
C SER A 52 9.22 -9.15 -0.05
N SER A 53 9.59 -9.65 1.10
CA SER A 53 8.63 -10.41 1.90
C SER A 53 7.58 -9.54 2.56
N THR A 54 7.75 -8.22 2.53
CA THR A 54 6.83 -7.31 3.20
C THR A 54 6.06 -6.42 2.23
N VAL A 55 6.03 -6.79 0.96
CA VAL A 55 5.35 -5.98 -0.05
C VAL A 55 3.84 -6.21 0.04
N GLU A 56 3.08 -5.12 0.13
CA GLU A 56 1.63 -5.18 0.15
C GLU A 56 1.08 -4.15 -0.84
N LEU A 57 -0.03 -4.50 -1.46
CA LEU A 57 -0.75 -3.54 -2.31
C LEU A 57 -2.09 -3.30 -1.64
N CYS A 58 -2.31 -2.08 -1.20
CA CYS A 58 -3.49 -1.76 -0.41
C CYS A 58 -4.25 -0.58 -1.01
N GLN A 59 -5.56 -0.59 -0.84
CA GLN A 59 -6.38 0.53 -1.27
C GLN A 59 -6.49 1.48 -0.09
N ILE A 60 -5.94 2.66 -0.24
CA ILE A 60 -5.92 3.65 0.82
C ILE A 60 -6.47 4.95 0.24
N ASP A 61 -7.46 5.52 0.90
CA ASP A 61 -8.07 6.77 0.46
C ASP A 61 -8.54 6.72 -0.99
N GLY A 62 -9.06 5.58 -1.39
CA GLY A 62 -9.62 5.46 -2.73
C GLY A 62 -8.62 5.15 -3.84
N GLY A 63 -7.36 4.99 -3.51
CA GLY A 63 -6.34 4.71 -4.51
C GLY A 63 -5.48 3.53 -4.11
N TRP A 64 -4.87 2.89 -5.10
CA TRP A 64 -3.97 1.78 -4.82
C TRP A 64 -2.60 2.31 -4.47
N GLN A 65 -2.02 1.78 -3.42
CA GLN A 65 -0.69 2.18 -2.96
C GLN A 65 0.10 0.96 -2.54
N TRP A 66 1.40 0.99 -2.83
CA TRP A 66 2.30 -0.05 -2.39
C TRP A 66 2.78 0.30 -0.98
N ARG A 67 2.73 -0.68 -0.09
CA ARG A 67 3.33 -0.52 1.23
C ARG A 67 4.49 -1.50 1.29
N VAL A 68 5.68 -0.98 1.38
CA VAL A 68 6.89 -1.80 1.29
C VAL A 68 7.88 -1.42 2.38
N SER A 69 8.76 -2.35 2.72
CA SER A 69 9.86 -2.06 3.60
C SER A 69 11.12 -1.96 2.77
N VAL A 70 11.91 -0.95 3.03
CA VAL A 70 13.18 -0.76 2.33
C VAL A 70 14.29 -0.63 3.37
N MET A 71 15.46 -1.14 3.02
CA MET A 71 16.62 -1.08 3.90
C MET A 71 17.59 -0.07 3.32
N ASP A 72 18.07 0.84 4.14
CA ASP A 72 19.00 1.86 3.67
C ASP A 72 20.45 1.36 3.79
N ALA A 73 21.39 2.21 3.43
CA ALA A 73 22.79 1.84 3.43
C ALA A 73 23.31 1.56 4.83
N ALA A 74 22.67 2.10 5.84
CA ALA A 74 23.07 1.86 7.21
C ALA A 74 22.50 0.57 7.78
N GLY A 75 21.68 -0.13 6.99
CA GLY A 75 21.08 -1.37 7.45
C GLY A 75 19.78 -1.19 8.19
N GLU A 76 19.23 0.01 8.21
CA GLU A 76 17.97 0.26 8.89
C GLU A 76 16.84 0.10 7.91
N SER A 77 15.74 -0.50 8.36
CA SER A 77 14.59 -0.66 7.49
C SER A 77 13.48 0.29 7.90
N GLN A 78 12.70 0.72 6.93
CA GLN A 78 11.56 1.56 7.20
C GLN A 78 10.45 1.23 6.21
N VAL A 79 9.23 1.42 6.66
CA VAL A 79 8.06 1.16 5.83
C VAL A 79 7.72 2.45 5.08
N VAL A 80 7.57 2.33 3.77
CA VAL A 80 7.18 3.47 2.96
C VAL A 80 5.93 3.11 2.17
N THR A 81 5.13 4.10 1.86
CA THR A 81 3.91 3.95 1.08
C THR A 81 4.08 4.73 -0.20
N LEU A 82 3.81 4.07 -1.33
CA LEU A 82 4.06 4.64 -2.65
C LEU A 82 2.81 4.56 -3.51
N PRO A 83 2.51 5.58 -4.30
CA PRO A 83 1.38 5.47 -5.23
C PRO A 83 1.64 4.34 -6.21
N ALA A 84 0.63 3.52 -6.45
CA ALA A 84 0.75 2.40 -7.38
C ALA A 84 0.14 2.70 -8.74
N GLN A 85 -0.46 3.84 -8.91
CA GLN A 85 -1.12 4.21 -10.16
C GLN A 85 -0.48 5.40 -10.84
#